data_c129d1a3ccd92c7f7937f13f3fe8e47c
#
_entry.id   c129d1a3ccd92c7f7937f13f3fe8e47c
#
_cell.length_a   1.000
_cell.length_b   1.000
_cell.length_c   1.000
_cell.angle_alpha   90.00
_cell.angle_beta   90.00
_cell.angle_gamma   90.00
#
_symmetry.space_group_name_H-M   'P 1'
#
loop_
_entity.id
_entity.type
_entity.pdbx_description
1 polymer ?
#
loop_
_entity_poly.entity_id
_entity_poly.type
_entity_poly.pdbx_seq_one_letter_code
_entity_poly.pdbx_strand_id
1 'polypeptide(L)'
;MKKALISLVLVLLTAVNAIASDNSFSDTPYFNWKALRLADAIKETKGNGARVIAVFTAPECGYCRKYEKTLEKVDNVTIYRFLMPLDPASMKRSIDLWCSGHDNDERLHHLLKAMHDRTARYSAVSCANPIAENVRFGKKYDIYMTPTTIGADGRLVQGYLPLANLERWLSGRGAFGP
;
A
#
# COMPACT_ATOMS: atom_id res chain seq x y z
N MET A 1 -14.70 -84.83 13.30
CA MET A 1 -15.53 -83.99 12.49
C MET A 1 -15.91 -82.77 13.29
N LYS A 2 -15.16 -81.70 13.23
CA LYS A 2 -15.55 -80.35 13.79
C LYS A 2 -15.15 -79.32 12.82
N LYS A 3 -16.17 -78.65 12.20
CA LYS A 3 -16.02 -77.59 11.24
C LYS A 3 -15.64 -76.32 11.97
N ALA A 4 -14.48 -75.75 11.69
CA ALA A 4 -14.08 -74.41 12.19
C ALA A 4 -14.67 -73.36 11.26
N LEU A 5 -15.54 -72.50 11.82
CA LEU A 5 -16.03 -71.29 11.17
C LEU A 5 -14.99 -70.21 11.34
N ILE A 6 -14.34 -69.81 10.26
CA ILE A 6 -13.47 -68.63 10.26
C ILE A 6 -14.36 -67.41 9.98
N SER A 7 -14.56 -66.61 11.04
CA SER A 7 -15.27 -65.33 10.92
C SER A 7 -14.34 -64.28 10.33
N LEU A 8 -14.59 -63.90 9.10
CA LEU A 8 -13.85 -62.82 8.41
C LEU A 8 -14.41 -61.48 8.90
N VAL A 9 -13.71 -60.84 9.83
CA VAL A 9 -14.03 -59.46 10.22
C VAL A 9 -13.45 -58.51 9.19
N LEU A 10 -14.32 -57.97 8.34
CA LEU A 10 -13.98 -56.95 7.38
C LEU A 10 -13.93 -55.61 8.10
N VAL A 11 -12.72 -55.13 8.45
CA VAL A 11 -12.52 -53.79 8.98
C VAL A 11 -12.59 -52.80 7.81
N LEU A 12 -13.73 -52.13 7.68
CA LEU A 12 -13.88 -50.96 6.82
C LEU A 12 -13.14 -49.78 7.45
N LEU A 13 -11.92 -49.53 6.98
CA LEU A 13 -11.23 -48.26 7.23
C LEU A 13 -11.94 -47.18 6.40
N THR A 14 -12.85 -46.43 7.03
CA THR A 14 -13.33 -45.17 6.48
C THR A 14 -12.23 -44.13 6.61
N ALA A 15 -11.55 -43.86 5.51
CA ALA A 15 -10.68 -42.70 5.39
C ALA A 15 -11.56 -41.44 5.48
N VAL A 16 -11.58 -40.81 6.64
CA VAL A 16 -12.13 -39.46 6.79
C VAL A 16 -11.15 -38.52 6.11
N ASN A 17 -11.43 -38.19 4.86
CA ASN A 17 -10.79 -37.05 4.21
C ASN A 17 -11.23 -35.80 4.97
N ALA A 18 -10.39 -35.33 5.90
CA ALA A 18 -10.50 -33.98 6.44
C ALA A 18 -10.28 -33.02 5.28
N ILE A 19 -11.38 -32.55 4.70
CA ILE A 19 -11.35 -31.38 3.83
C ILE A 19 -10.93 -30.24 4.76
N ALA A 20 -9.64 -29.89 4.76
CA ALA A 20 -9.18 -28.64 5.30
C ALA A 20 -9.94 -27.54 4.52
N SER A 21 -10.95 -26.99 5.14
CA SER A 21 -11.58 -25.78 4.66
C SER A 21 -10.52 -24.71 4.75
N ASP A 22 -9.85 -24.48 3.63
CA ASP A 22 -8.99 -23.34 3.43
C ASP A 22 -9.91 -22.10 3.42
N ASN A 23 -10.26 -21.63 4.62
CA ASN A 23 -10.88 -20.34 4.82
C ASN A 23 -9.84 -19.26 4.57
N SER A 24 -9.26 -19.27 3.36
CA SER A 24 -8.59 -18.11 2.83
C SER A 24 -9.68 -17.05 2.58
N PHE A 25 -9.93 -16.23 3.61
CA PHE A 25 -10.64 -14.97 3.47
C PHE A 25 -9.76 -14.05 2.62
N SER A 26 -9.79 -14.30 1.32
CA SER A 26 -9.02 -13.62 0.27
C SER A 26 -9.95 -12.71 -0.54
N ASP A 27 -10.72 -11.85 0.14
CA ASP A 27 -11.51 -10.81 -0.50
C ASP A 27 -10.94 -9.41 -0.26
N THR A 28 -9.63 -9.28 -0.24
CA THR A 28 -9.03 -7.98 -0.58
C THR A 28 -8.93 -7.94 -2.10
N PRO A 29 -9.58 -6.98 -2.79
CA PRO A 29 -9.46 -6.86 -4.23
C PRO A 29 -7.97 -6.75 -4.58
N TYR A 30 -7.51 -7.71 -5.38
CA TYR A 30 -6.10 -7.79 -5.75
C TYR A 30 -5.82 -6.68 -6.75
N PHE A 31 -5.09 -5.66 -6.32
CA PHE A 31 -4.76 -4.53 -7.16
C PHE A 31 -3.72 -4.93 -8.21
N ASN A 32 -3.97 -4.60 -9.47
CA ASN A 32 -2.97 -4.82 -10.51
C ASN A 32 -1.85 -3.77 -10.42
N TRP A 33 -0.72 -4.12 -9.81
CA TRP A 33 0.46 -3.26 -9.67
C TRP A 33 0.92 -2.64 -10.99
N LYS A 34 0.82 -3.40 -12.11
CA LYS A 34 1.23 -2.92 -13.44
C LYS A 34 0.37 -1.77 -13.98
N ALA A 35 -0.78 -1.50 -13.37
CA ALA A 35 -1.60 -0.34 -13.72
C ALA A 35 -1.00 0.96 -13.21
N LEU A 36 -0.10 0.95 -12.22
CA LEU A 36 0.57 2.13 -11.69
C LEU A 36 1.59 2.67 -12.70
N ARG A 37 1.51 3.95 -12.99
CA ARG A 37 2.55 4.67 -13.75
C ARG A 37 3.58 5.20 -12.74
N LEU A 38 4.61 4.40 -12.44
CA LEU A 38 5.59 4.72 -11.39
C LEU A 38 6.34 6.04 -11.66
N ALA A 39 6.40 6.52 -12.91
CA ALA A 39 6.94 7.82 -13.26
C ALA A 39 6.09 9.00 -12.72
N ASP A 40 4.84 8.77 -12.36
CA ASP A 40 3.92 9.75 -11.80
C ASP A 40 4.05 9.87 -10.26
N ALA A 41 5.00 9.16 -9.68
CA ALA A 41 5.25 9.14 -8.24
C ALA A 41 6.61 9.76 -7.88
N ILE A 42 6.71 10.22 -6.65
CA ILE A 42 7.98 10.60 -6.00
C ILE A 42 8.54 9.35 -5.34
N LYS A 43 9.73 8.92 -5.79
CA LYS A 43 10.37 7.68 -5.32
C LYS A 43 11.35 7.95 -4.19
N GLU A 44 11.34 7.08 -3.19
CA GLU A 44 12.38 6.95 -2.19
C GLU A 44 12.82 5.49 -2.08
N THR A 45 14.12 5.25 -1.91
CA THR A 45 14.66 3.92 -1.62
C THR A 45 15.46 3.98 -0.32
N LYS A 46 15.13 3.12 0.62
CA LYS A 46 15.78 3.00 1.94
C LYS A 46 16.38 1.60 2.08
N GLY A 47 17.59 1.53 2.62
CA GLY A 47 18.34 0.28 2.74
C GLY A 47 18.47 -0.43 1.38
N ASN A 48 18.20 -1.73 1.31
CA ASN A 48 18.26 -2.50 0.06
C ASN A 48 17.02 -2.36 -0.85
N GLY A 49 15.98 -1.63 -0.40
CA GLY A 49 14.78 -1.35 -1.18
C GLY A 49 13.89 -2.57 -1.51
N ALA A 50 14.10 -3.72 -0.86
CA ALA A 50 13.50 -5.00 -1.27
C ALA A 50 11.98 -5.04 -1.13
N ARG A 51 11.40 -4.30 -0.20
CA ARG A 51 9.95 -4.22 0.02
C ARG A 51 9.40 -3.04 -0.77
N VAL A 52 8.60 -3.29 -1.80
CA VAL A 52 8.14 -2.25 -2.73
C VAL A 52 6.68 -1.91 -2.50
N ILE A 53 6.41 -0.62 -2.28
CA ILE A 53 5.05 -0.10 -2.05
C ILE A 53 4.79 1.17 -2.84
N ALA A 54 3.53 1.39 -3.17
CA ALA A 54 2.98 2.67 -3.61
C ALA A 54 2.12 3.26 -2.50
N VAL A 55 2.22 4.57 -2.28
CA VAL A 55 1.45 5.30 -1.26
C VAL A 55 0.76 6.49 -1.91
N PHE A 56 -0.56 6.46 -1.96
CA PHE A 56 -1.35 7.64 -2.34
C PHE A 56 -1.47 8.56 -1.13
N THR A 57 -1.02 9.79 -1.27
CA THR A 57 -0.81 10.71 -0.15
C THR A 57 -1.07 12.16 -0.52
N ALA A 58 -1.30 13.01 0.48
CA ALA A 58 -1.44 14.46 0.30
C ALA A 58 -0.82 15.20 1.50
N PRO A 59 -0.01 16.26 1.28
CA PRO A 59 0.63 17.00 2.37
C PRO A 59 -0.35 17.64 3.37
N GLU A 60 -1.56 17.98 2.94
CA GLU A 60 -2.61 18.57 3.77
C GLU A 60 -3.33 17.56 4.66
N CYS A 61 -3.26 16.29 4.30
CA CYS A 61 -3.92 15.21 5.02
C CYS A 61 -3.21 14.93 6.36
N GLY A 62 -3.91 15.09 7.47
CA GLY A 62 -3.36 14.86 8.81
C GLY A 62 -2.92 13.42 9.05
N TYR A 63 -3.68 12.44 8.53
CA TYR A 63 -3.31 11.02 8.60
C TYR A 63 -2.11 10.70 7.71
N CYS A 64 -1.96 11.37 6.56
CA CYS A 64 -0.78 11.21 5.70
C CYS A 64 0.50 11.67 6.40
N ARG A 65 0.46 12.82 7.08
CA ARG A 65 1.59 13.28 7.90
C ARG A 65 1.94 12.32 9.03
N LYS A 66 0.93 11.76 9.69
CA LYS A 66 1.13 10.73 10.72
C LYS A 66 1.74 9.48 10.11
N TYR A 67 1.30 9.11 8.90
CA TYR A 67 1.80 7.94 8.20
C TYR A 67 3.24 8.13 7.72
N GLU A 68 3.61 9.32 7.27
CA GLU A 68 4.99 9.63 6.89
C GLU A 68 5.97 9.39 8.04
N LYS A 69 5.64 9.81 9.26
CA LYS A 69 6.43 9.51 10.47
C LYS A 69 6.54 8.00 10.77
N THR A 70 5.60 7.21 10.27
CA THR A 70 5.67 5.74 10.35
C THR A 70 6.59 5.20 9.26
N LEU A 71 6.45 5.68 8.02
CA LEU A 71 7.28 5.28 6.88
C LEU A 71 8.77 5.57 7.10
N GLU A 72 9.09 6.68 7.78
CA GLU A 72 10.47 7.02 8.14
C GLU A 72 11.18 5.97 8.99
N LYS A 73 10.42 5.21 9.78
CA LYS A 73 10.93 4.15 10.67
C LYS A 73 11.04 2.80 9.99
N VAL A 74 10.52 2.68 8.77
CA VAL A 74 10.60 1.45 7.98
C VAL A 74 11.91 1.46 7.20
N ASP A 75 12.63 0.36 7.20
CA ASP A 75 13.87 0.18 6.45
C ASP A 75 13.70 -0.85 5.32
N ASN A 76 14.70 -0.98 4.45
CA ASN A 76 14.70 -1.93 3.32
C ASN A 76 13.43 -1.86 2.45
N VAL A 77 13.01 -0.63 2.11
CA VAL A 77 11.77 -0.36 1.37
C VAL A 77 11.99 0.62 0.22
N THR A 78 11.34 0.36 -0.90
CA THR A 78 11.16 1.34 -1.99
C THR A 78 9.72 1.86 -1.94
N ILE A 79 9.55 3.16 -1.79
CA ILE A 79 8.26 3.84 -1.66
C ILE A 79 8.03 4.73 -2.87
N TYR A 80 6.93 4.53 -3.57
CA TYR A 80 6.43 5.39 -4.65
C TYR A 80 5.27 6.22 -4.11
N ARG A 81 5.48 7.51 -3.85
CA ARG A 81 4.44 8.43 -3.33
C ARG A 81 3.71 9.13 -4.47
N PHE A 82 2.45 8.79 -4.64
CA PHE A 82 1.54 9.44 -5.58
C PHE A 82 0.80 10.57 -4.87
N LEU A 83 1.03 11.81 -5.29
CA LEU A 83 0.28 12.95 -4.76
C LEU A 83 -1.17 12.87 -5.25
N MET A 84 -2.10 12.68 -4.32
CA MET A 84 -3.53 12.57 -4.60
C MET A 84 -4.33 13.48 -3.63
N PRO A 85 -4.36 14.78 -3.90
CA PRO A 85 -5.17 15.72 -3.14
C PRO A 85 -6.67 15.45 -3.31
N LEU A 86 -7.45 15.67 -2.24
CA LEU A 86 -8.88 15.36 -2.21
C LEU A 86 -9.77 16.60 -2.36
N ASP A 87 -9.20 17.80 -2.40
CA ASP A 87 -9.90 19.07 -2.56
C ASP A 87 -9.14 20.05 -3.46
N PRO A 88 -9.82 21.09 -4.04
CA PRO A 88 -9.20 22.02 -4.98
C PRO A 88 -8.01 22.82 -4.42
N ALA A 89 -8.03 23.18 -3.14
CA ALA A 89 -6.95 23.94 -2.53
C ALA A 89 -5.70 23.07 -2.35
N SER A 90 -5.87 21.81 -1.96
CA SER A 90 -4.82 20.80 -1.88
C SER A 90 -4.27 20.47 -3.27
N MET A 91 -5.13 20.47 -4.30
CA MET A 91 -4.72 20.28 -5.70
C MET A 91 -3.65 21.29 -6.10
N LYS A 92 -3.93 22.58 -5.91
CA LYS A 92 -2.97 23.63 -6.26
C LYS A 92 -1.65 23.45 -5.50
N ARG A 93 -1.70 23.20 -4.19
CA ARG A 93 -0.50 23.02 -3.38
C ARG A 93 0.33 21.80 -3.80
N SER A 94 -0.32 20.71 -4.17
CA SER A 94 0.37 19.52 -4.69
C SER A 94 1.04 19.78 -6.03
N ILE A 95 0.42 20.55 -6.91
CA ILE A 95 1.00 21.01 -8.18
C ILE A 95 2.20 21.91 -7.92
N ASP A 96 2.06 22.93 -7.07
CA ASP A 96 3.14 23.85 -6.72
C ASP A 96 4.35 23.10 -6.13
N LEU A 97 4.11 22.14 -5.25
CA LEU A 97 5.16 21.29 -4.67
C LEU A 97 5.88 20.48 -5.74
N TRP A 98 5.14 19.81 -6.61
CA TRP A 98 5.70 18.99 -7.68
C TRP A 98 6.53 19.83 -8.65
N CYS A 99 6.01 20.97 -9.07
CA CYS A 99 6.64 21.85 -10.05
C CYS A 99 7.82 22.67 -9.48
N SER A 100 7.93 22.79 -8.16
CA SER A 100 9.07 23.43 -7.51
C SER A 100 10.32 22.54 -7.48
N GLY A 101 10.18 21.24 -7.66
CA GLY A 101 11.29 20.31 -7.77
C GLY A 101 11.59 19.96 -9.23
N HIS A 102 12.85 20.06 -9.63
CA HIS A 102 13.29 19.77 -11.01
C HIS A 102 13.49 18.27 -11.24
N ASP A 103 13.85 17.54 -10.19
CA ASP A 103 14.07 16.10 -10.23
C ASP A 103 13.35 15.35 -9.08
N ASN A 104 13.56 14.06 -8.98
CA ASN A 104 12.95 13.24 -7.95
C ASN A 104 13.40 13.61 -6.54
N ASP A 105 14.67 13.93 -6.37
CA ASP A 105 15.26 14.15 -5.05
C ASP A 105 14.80 15.48 -4.46
N GLU A 106 14.72 16.52 -5.28
CA GLU A 106 14.14 17.80 -4.89
C GLU A 106 12.64 17.66 -4.55
N ARG A 107 11.88 16.92 -5.36
CA ARG A 107 10.46 16.63 -5.08
C ARG A 107 10.27 15.86 -3.78
N LEU A 108 11.12 14.88 -3.53
CA LEU A 108 11.12 14.12 -2.29
C LEU A 108 11.43 15.03 -1.09
N HIS A 109 12.47 15.85 -1.19
CA HIS A 109 12.81 16.82 -0.15
C HIS A 109 11.64 17.78 0.15
N HIS A 110 11.01 18.33 -0.89
CA HIS A 110 9.88 19.24 -0.76
C HIS A 110 8.67 18.53 -0.12
N LEU A 111 8.39 17.31 -0.54
CA LEU A 111 7.29 16.52 0.03
C LEU A 111 7.50 16.23 1.51
N LEU A 112 8.68 15.71 1.88
CA LEU A 112 8.99 15.41 3.28
C LEU A 112 8.95 16.67 4.15
N LYS A 113 9.50 17.78 3.65
CA LYS A 113 9.38 19.07 4.35
C LYS A 113 7.93 19.48 4.54
N ALA A 114 7.08 19.37 3.51
CA ALA A 114 5.65 19.71 3.63
C ALA A 114 4.89 18.78 4.58
N MET A 115 5.31 17.50 4.68
CA MET A 115 4.73 16.55 5.64
C MET A 115 5.06 16.88 7.09
N HIS A 116 6.25 17.43 7.36
CA HIS A 116 6.69 17.81 8.69
C HIS A 116 6.30 19.23 9.09
N ASP A 117 6.39 20.16 8.14
CA ASP A 117 6.12 21.58 8.34
C ASP A 117 4.84 22.02 7.64
N ARG A 118 3.78 22.24 8.43
CA ARG A 118 2.49 22.73 7.92
C ARG A 118 2.55 24.14 7.35
N THR A 119 3.60 24.89 7.63
CA THR A 119 3.82 26.24 7.12
C THR A 119 4.59 26.26 5.81
N ALA A 120 5.21 25.14 5.41
CA ALA A 120 5.92 25.04 4.14
C ALA A 120 5.00 25.43 2.97
N ARG A 121 5.49 26.33 2.14
CA ARG A 121 4.80 26.79 0.93
C ARG A 121 5.73 26.68 -0.24
N TYR A 122 5.15 26.30 -1.35
CA TYR A 122 5.81 26.23 -2.64
C TYR A 122 5.06 27.11 -3.60
N SER A 123 5.79 27.83 -4.42
CA SER A 123 5.23 28.65 -5.50
C SER A 123 6.02 28.32 -6.75
N ALA A 124 5.36 27.73 -7.71
CA ALA A 124 6.00 27.29 -8.92
C ALA A 124 5.30 27.88 -10.16
N VAL A 125 6.10 28.07 -11.20
CA VAL A 125 5.57 28.25 -12.55
C VAL A 125 4.91 26.92 -12.96
N SER A 126 3.80 26.98 -13.70
CA SER A 126 3.12 25.80 -14.20
C SER A 126 4.07 24.87 -14.96
N CYS A 127 4.01 23.59 -14.66
CA CYS A 127 4.77 22.55 -15.33
C CYS A 127 3.87 21.36 -15.69
N ALA A 128 4.36 20.48 -16.55
CA ALA A 128 3.75 19.17 -16.73
C ALA A 128 3.83 18.38 -15.41
N ASN A 129 2.68 17.94 -14.89
CA ASN A 129 2.60 17.24 -13.61
C ASN A 129 1.53 16.13 -13.64
N PRO A 130 1.67 15.08 -12.82
CA PRO A 130 0.75 13.94 -12.82
C PRO A 130 -0.44 14.10 -11.87
N ILE A 131 -0.59 15.22 -11.17
CA ILE A 131 -1.51 15.31 -10.02
C ILE A 131 -2.96 15.02 -10.40
N ALA A 132 -3.43 15.60 -11.51
CA ALA A 132 -4.79 15.35 -12.00
C ALA A 132 -4.98 13.88 -12.45
N GLU A 133 -3.94 13.28 -13.04
CA GLU A 133 -3.96 11.86 -13.41
C GLU A 133 -4.01 10.94 -12.19
N ASN A 134 -3.23 11.25 -11.15
CA ASN A 134 -3.26 10.50 -9.90
C ASN A 134 -4.66 10.53 -9.25
N VAL A 135 -5.34 11.69 -9.28
CA VAL A 135 -6.72 11.80 -8.79
C VAL A 135 -7.68 10.99 -9.65
N ARG A 136 -7.57 11.05 -10.99
CA ARG A 136 -8.39 10.23 -11.89
C ARG A 136 -8.15 8.74 -11.69
N PHE A 137 -6.88 8.37 -11.52
CA PHE A 137 -6.48 7.00 -11.22
C PHE A 137 -7.13 6.52 -9.91
N GLY A 138 -7.05 7.32 -8.84
CA GLY A 138 -7.70 7.01 -7.57
C GLY A 138 -9.20 6.73 -7.74
N LYS A 139 -9.91 7.61 -8.45
CA LYS A 139 -11.35 7.42 -8.74
C LYS A 139 -11.64 6.15 -9.54
N LYS A 140 -10.79 5.83 -10.52
CA LYS A 140 -10.96 4.65 -11.38
C LYS A 140 -10.80 3.33 -10.61
N TYR A 141 -9.96 3.32 -9.58
CA TYR A 141 -9.61 2.11 -8.82
C TYR A 141 -10.13 2.13 -7.38
N ASP A 142 -11.16 2.92 -7.11
CA ASP A 142 -11.83 3.03 -5.80
C ASP A 142 -10.89 3.38 -4.64
N ILE A 143 -9.81 4.16 -4.94
CA ILE A 143 -8.96 4.78 -3.95
C ILE A 143 -9.59 6.13 -3.59
N TYR A 144 -10.34 6.17 -2.51
CA TYR A 144 -11.15 7.34 -2.12
C TYR A 144 -10.65 8.04 -0.87
N MET A 145 -9.57 7.55 -0.26
CA MET A 145 -8.95 8.19 0.91
C MET A 145 -7.42 8.15 0.85
N THR A 146 -6.81 9.04 1.60
CA THR A 146 -5.36 9.07 1.83
C THR A 146 -5.05 9.01 3.33
N PRO A 147 -3.97 8.32 3.75
CA PRO A 147 -3.08 7.53 2.90
C PRO A 147 -3.74 6.22 2.42
N THR A 148 -3.39 5.76 1.23
CA THR A 148 -3.69 4.40 0.76
C THR A 148 -2.38 3.75 0.35
N THR A 149 -2.14 2.53 0.80
CA THR A 149 -0.91 1.77 0.52
C THR A 149 -1.23 0.57 -0.36
N ILE A 150 -0.44 0.39 -1.41
CA ILE A 150 -0.51 -0.76 -2.33
C ILE A 150 0.85 -1.44 -2.33
N GLY A 151 0.90 -2.74 -2.10
CA GLY A 151 2.09 -3.56 -2.22
C GLY A 151 2.35 -3.98 -3.66
N ALA A 152 3.61 -4.25 -4.00
CA ALA A 152 3.95 -4.82 -5.30
C ALA A 152 3.30 -6.21 -5.53
N ASP A 153 2.86 -6.85 -4.47
CA ASP A 153 2.10 -8.11 -4.46
C ASP A 153 0.59 -7.92 -4.73
N GLY A 154 0.14 -6.68 -4.93
CA GLY A 154 -1.26 -6.34 -5.22
C GLY A 154 -2.14 -6.15 -3.99
N ARG A 155 -1.66 -6.40 -2.78
CA ARG A 155 -2.43 -6.11 -1.56
C ARG A 155 -2.62 -4.61 -1.41
N LEU A 156 -3.80 -4.19 -0.95
CA LEU A 156 -4.16 -2.79 -0.78
C LEU A 156 -4.74 -2.55 0.61
N VAL A 157 -4.32 -1.46 1.25
CA VAL A 157 -4.91 -0.96 2.50
C VAL A 157 -5.19 0.51 2.37
N GLN A 158 -6.42 0.93 2.61
CA GLN A 158 -6.82 2.32 2.70
C GLN A 158 -6.82 2.78 4.16
N GLY A 159 -6.20 3.90 4.42
CA GLY A 159 -6.06 4.49 5.75
C GLY A 159 -4.66 4.33 6.35
N TYR A 160 -4.52 4.89 7.55
CA TYR A 160 -3.27 4.91 8.31
C TYR A 160 -2.93 3.53 8.90
N LEU A 161 -1.70 3.08 8.70
CA LEU A 161 -1.15 1.90 9.37
C LEU A 161 -0.14 2.32 10.45
N PRO A 162 -0.34 1.95 11.72
CA PRO A 162 0.71 2.02 12.75
C PRO A 162 1.92 1.15 12.37
N LEU A 163 3.11 1.48 12.89
CA LEU A 163 4.37 0.81 12.52
C LEU A 163 4.29 -0.72 12.62
N ALA A 164 3.79 -1.25 13.73
CA ALA A 164 3.68 -2.69 13.92
C ALA A 164 2.76 -3.36 12.87
N ASN A 165 1.67 -2.69 12.49
CA ASN A 165 0.74 -3.18 11.48
C ASN A 165 1.36 -3.08 10.07
N LEU A 166 2.08 -1.99 9.78
CA LEU A 166 2.78 -1.81 8.51
C LEU A 166 3.89 -2.86 8.34
N GLU A 167 4.72 -3.10 9.36
CA GLU A 167 5.77 -4.12 9.31
C GLU A 167 5.19 -5.54 9.16
N ARG A 168 4.09 -5.84 9.86
CA ARG A 168 3.36 -7.10 9.68
C ARG A 168 2.88 -7.24 8.23
N TRP A 169 2.26 -6.19 7.69
CA TRP A 169 1.73 -6.19 6.33
C TRP A 169 2.85 -6.31 5.29
N LEU A 170 3.96 -5.59 5.45
CA LEU A 170 5.14 -5.68 4.57
C LEU A 170 5.81 -7.05 4.59
N SER A 171 5.65 -7.84 5.66
CA SER A 171 6.15 -9.22 5.75
C SER A 171 5.18 -10.27 5.21
N GLY A 172 4.15 -9.88 4.45
CA GLY A 172 3.20 -10.80 3.82
C GLY A 172 2.06 -11.26 4.74
N ARG A 173 1.98 -10.75 5.98
CA ARG A 173 0.89 -11.04 6.92
C ARG A 173 -0.20 -9.99 6.82
N GLY A 174 -1.42 -10.27 7.26
CA GLY A 174 -2.51 -9.28 7.27
C GLY A 174 -2.16 -8.03 8.09
N ALA A 175 -2.64 -6.87 7.65
CA ALA A 175 -2.39 -5.59 8.35
C ALA A 175 -3.07 -5.55 9.72
N PHE A 176 -4.19 -6.24 9.86
CA PHE A 176 -5.00 -6.32 11.06
C PHE A 176 -5.18 -7.81 11.41
N GLY A 177 -4.70 -8.22 12.55
CA GLY A 177 -4.80 -9.60 13.01
C GLY A 177 -4.18 -9.73 14.40
N PRO A 178 -4.49 -10.81 15.13
CA PRO A 178 -3.94 -11.04 16.45
C PRO A 178 -2.42 -11.12 16.46
#